data_58701e1e0726c27c93d4f59fd24409e0
#
_entry.id   58701e1e0726c27c93d4f59fd24409e0
#
_cell.length_a   1.000
_cell.length_b   1.000
_cell.length_c   1.000
_cell.angle_alpha   90.00
_cell.angle_beta   90.00
_cell.angle_gamma   90.00
#
_symmetry.space_group_name_H-M   'P 1'
#
loop_
_entity.id
_entity.type
_entity.pdbx_description
1 polymer ?
#
loop_
_entity_poly.entity_id
_entity_poly.type
_entity_poly.pdbx_seq_one_letter_code
_entity_poly.pdbx_strand_id
1 'polypeptide(L)'
;VSMLFITDCNTNAYASGYEYVLLTQYSKTMKIGDEFYLSAVTSTGKKPKFSSSDSTVASVNTYGKITAKKAGTATITAKIANGEASCKVTVAKTVITLSQKNISMENGYSIRLKATVSTGHAATYKSSKSSVASVDETGLITAKKPGETVITVTADKTSVTCKVKVKKPTVRLSSSAISLYRKETVKLSVQSTSKSNPKWKSNKKSVVIVDDDGTVTALKNGTAIITVTVDGVSK
;
A
#
# COMPACT_ATOMS: atom_id res chain seq x y z
N VAL A 1 38.23 -20.30 13.37
CA VAL A 1 39.12 -19.72 14.38
C VAL A 1 39.45 -20.84 15.32
N SER A 2 40.72 -21.32 15.28
CA SER A 2 41.20 -22.41 16.12
C SER A 2 41.30 -21.97 17.57
N MET A 3 40.68 -22.72 18.42
CA MET A 3 40.81 -22.59 19.87
C MET A 3 42.09 -23.32 20.29
N LEU A 4 43.11 -22.55 20.65
CA LEU A 4 44.34 -23.13 21.19
C LEU A 4 44.16 -23.39 22.70
N PHE A 5 44.03 -24.64 23.10
CA PHE A 5 44.15 -25.02 24.51
C PHE A 5 45.64 -25.19 24.83
N ILE A 6 46.18 -24.34 25.68
CA ILE A 6 47.48 -24.53 26.29
C ILE A 6 47.23 -25.21 27.65
N THR A 7 47.56 -26.52 27.70
CA THR A 7 47.72 -27.25 28.97
C THR A 7 49.18 -27.21 29.31
N ASP A 8 49.59 -26.30 30.19
CA ASP A 8 50.79 -26.48 31.00
C ASP A 8 50.54 -26.04 32.43
N CYS A 9 50.55 -27.02 33.26
CA CYS A 9 50.48 -26.92 34.70
C CYS A 9 51.91 -26.69 35.21
N ASN A 10 52.24 -25.48 35.52
CA ASN A 10 53.16 -25.03 36.57
C ASN A 10 53.98 -23.79 36.13
N THR A 11 53.45 -22.65 36.51
CA THR A 11 54.23 -21.51 37.05
C THR A 11 53.25 -20.37 37.37
N ASN A 12 53.41 -19.72 38.51
CA ASN A 12 52.74 -18.47 38.89
C ASN A 12 53.17 -17.32 37.94
N ALA A 13 52.77 -17.37 36.68
CA ALA A 13 52.74 -16.24 35.81
C ALA A 13 51.34 -15.63 35.99
N TYR A 14 51.26 -14.54 36.70
CA TYR A 14 50.12 -13.63 36.55
C TYR A 14 50.13 -13.19 35.09
N ALA A 15 49.44 -13.96 34.23
CA ALA A 15 49.13 -13.48 32.90
C ALA A 15 48.34 -12.18 33.15
N SER A 16 48.97 -11.05 32.83
CA SER A 16 48.29 -9.77 32.78
C SER A 16 47.11 -9.95 31.80
N GLY A 17 45.89 -10.13 32.39
CA GLY A 17 44.79 -10.73 31.71
C GLY A 17 44.41 -9.96 30.50
N TYR A 18 44.44 -10.60 29.35
CA TYR A 18 43.83 -10.07 28.13
C TYR A 18 42.35 -9.82 28.45
N GLU A 19 41.95 -8.54 28.45
CA GLU A 19 40.55 -8.19 28.57
C GLU A 19 39.85 -8.53 27.26
N TYR A 20 38.78 -9.30 27.36
CA TYR A 20 37.99 -9.67 26.17
C TYR A 20 36.48 -9.48 26.44
N VAL A 21 35.75 -9.34 25.34
CA VAL A 21 34.29 -9.32 25.27
C VAL A 21 33.82 -10.40 24.34
N LEU A 22 32.89 -11.24 24.79
CA LEU A 22 32.21 -12.25 23.99
C LEU A 22 30.75 -11.84 23.83
N LEU A 23 30.22 -11.95 22.61
CA LEU A 23 28.84 -11.63 22.31
C LEU A 23 28.04 -12.93 22.06
N THR A 24 26.75 -12.90 22.40
CA THR A 24 25.84 -13.98 22.06
C THR A 24 25.63 -14.14 20.55
N GLN A 25 25.83 -13.06 19.79
CA GLN A 25 25.77 -13.06 18.32
C GLN A 25 26.74 -12.03 17.74
N TYR A 26 27.32 -12.34 16.56
CA TYR A 26 28.22 -11.47 15.81
C TYR A 26 27.59 -10.92 14.52
N SER A 27 26.42 -11.44 14.16
CA SER A 27 25.60 -10.91 13.08
C SER A 27 24.11 -11.16 13.33
N LYS A 28 23.24 -10.19 12.95
CA LYS A 28 21.79 -10.29 13.08
C LYS A 28 21.10 -9.57 11.93
N THR A 29 20.15 -10.25 11.30
CA THR A 29 19.21 -9.61 10.37
C THR A 29 17.90 -9.32 11.10
N MET A 30 17.37 -8.12 10.93
CA MET A 30 16.18 -7.60 11.60
C MET A 30 15.28 -6.92 10.57
N LYS A 31 13.98 -6.82 10.85
CA LYS A 31 13.03 -5.97 10.13
C LYS A 31 12.93 -4.61 10.83
N ILE A 32 12.46 -3.59 10.13
CA ILE A 32 12.16 -2.30 10.77
C ILE A 32 11.11 -2.52 11.88
N GLY A 33 11.37 -1.97 13.06
CA GLY A 33 10.55 -2.14 14.26
C GLY A 33 10.94 -3.30 15.16
N ASP A 34 11.77 -4.26 14.68
CA ASP A 34 12.23 -5.37 15.52
C ASP A 34 13.13 -4.89 16.65
N GLU A 35 13.08 -5.61 17.76
CA GLU A 35 13.95 -5.43 18.92
C GLU A 35 14.70 -6.72 19.22
N PHE A 36 15.96 -6.61 19.67
CA PHE A 36 16.81 -7.74 20.00
C PHE A 36 17.76 -7.39 21.14
N TYR A 37 17.95 -8.29 22.10
CA TYR A 37 18.92 -8.12 23.18
C TYR A 37 20.25 -8.80 22.81
N LEU A 38 21.30 -8.01 22.62
CA LEU A 38 22.67 -8.48 22.45
C LEU A 38 23.32 -8.59 23.82
N SER A 39 23.51 -9.83 24.30
CA SER A 39 24.22 -10.07 25.56
C SER A 39 25.72 -10.13 25.32
N ALA A 40 26.49 -9.60 26.28
CA ALA A 40 27.93 -9.63 26.26
C ALA A 40 28.48 -10.17 27.59
N VAL A 41 29.46 -11.06 27.53
CA VAL A 41 30.26 -11.53 28.65
C VAL A 41 31.63 -10.90 28.57
N THR A 42 32.11 -10.34 29.68
CA THR A 42 33.42 -9.70 29.75
C THR A 42 34.34 -10.42 30.71
N SER A 43 35.63 -10.51 30.41
CA SER A 43 36.64 -11.15 31.29
C SER A 43 36.80 -10.49 32.65
N THR A 44 36.42 -9.20 32.73
CA THR A 44 36.52 -8.39 33.98
C THR A 44 35.26 -8.45 34.84
N GLY A 45 34.18 -9.07 34.37
CA GLY A 45 32.86 -9.02 35.01
C GLY A 45 32.17 -7.63 34.98
N LYS A 46 32.83 -6.61 34.44
CA LYS A 46 32.25 -5.26 34.29
C LYS A 46 31.28 -5.22 33.13
N LYS A 47 30.21 -4.40 33.28
CA LYS A 47 29.26 -4.16 32.21
C LYS A 47 29.94 -3.43 31.03
N PRO A 48 29.83 -3.91 29.79
CA PRO A 48 30.36 -3.21 28.63
C PRO A 48 29.52 -1.97 28.29
N LYS A 49 30.16 -0.97 27.66
CA LYS A 49 29.48 0.16 27.04
C LYS A 49 29.09 -0.24 25.62
N PHE A 50 27.80 -0.17 25.29
CA PHE A 50 27.31 -0.40 23.95
C PHE A 50 27.28 0.88 23.12
N SER A 51 27.60 0.78 21.85
CA SER A 51 27.51 1.87 20.86
C SER A 51 27.09 1.32 19.50
N SER A 52 26.49 2.17 18.67
CA SER A 52 26.12 1.86 17.29
C SER A 52 26.89 2.78 16.33
N SER A 53 27.39 2.21 15.23
CA SER A 53 28.03 2.99 14.16
C SER A 53 27.03 3.88 13.41
N ASP A 54 25.75 3.49 13.38
CA ASP A 54 24.65 4.28 12.81
C ASP A 54 23.35 4.05 13.61
N SER A 55 23.10 4.92 14.55
CA SER A 55 21.89 4.87 15.40
C SER A 55 20.59 5.21 14.67
N THR A 56 20.67 5.70 13.43
CA THR A 56 19.50 5.92 12.56
C THR A 56 19.05 4.63 11.89
N VAL A 57 19.98 3.69 11.66
CA VAL A 57 19.69 2.34 11.14
C VAL A 57 19.29 1.42 12.30
N ALA A 58 20.15 1.29 13.31
CA ALA A 58 19.89 0.47 14.50
C ALA A 58 20.48 1.16 15.74
N SER A 59 19.66 1.48 16.72
CA SER A 59 20.12 2.02 18.00
C SER A 59 20.33 0.91 19.02
N VAL A 60 21.19 1.13 19.99
CA VAL A 60 21.39 0.24 21.13
C VAL A 60 21.34 1.03 22.42
N ASN A 61 20.74 0.47 23.48
CA ASN A 61 20.73 1.06 24.81
C ASN A 61 21.84 0.47 25.70
N THR A 62 21.97 0.97 26.94
CA THR A 62 22.96 0.54 27.92
C THR A 62 22.83 -0.93 28.38
N TYR A 63 21.70 -1.57 28.09
CA TYR A 63 21.44 -2.97 28.41
C TYR A 63 21.63 -3.91 27.20
N GLY A 64 22.13 -3.40 26.07
CA GLY A 64 22.31 -4.17 24.85
C GLY A 64 21.03 -4.41 24.05
N LYS A 65 19.92 -3.72 24.37
CA LYS A 65 18.69 -3.78 23.58
C LYS A 65 18.88 -2.97 22.28
N ILE A 66 18.87 -3.67 21.16
CA ILE A 66 18.97 -3.12 19.81
C ILE A 66 17.55 -2.90 19.27
N THR A 67 17.30 -1.73 18.68
CA THR A 67 16.06 -1.40 18.00
C THR A 67 16.34 -1.06 16.54
N ALA A 68 15.76 -1.80 15.60
CA ALA A 68 15.90 -1.58 14.16
C ALA A 68 14.97 -0.45 13.69
N LYS A 69 15.52 0.63 13.11
CA LYS A 69 14.77 1.86 12.76
C LYS A 69 14.63 2.12 11.27
N LYS A 70 15.66 1.79 10.48
CA LYS A 70 15.73 2.08 9.05
C LYS A 70 16.51 0.99 8.33
N ALA A 71 16.12 0.65 7.11
CA ALA A 71 16.88 -0.29 6.29
C ALA A 71 18.33 0.16 6.07
N GLY A 72 19.27 -0.76 6.24
CA GLY A 72 20.69 -0.49 6.18
C GLY A 72 21.50 -1.47 7.02
N THR A 73 22.76 -1.13 7.28
CA THR A 73 23.66 -1.92 8.12
C THR A 73 24.27 -1.01 9.19
N ALA A 74 24.28 -1.48 10.43
CA ALA A 74 24.98 -0.83 11.54
C ALA A 74 25.85 -1.87 12.28
N THR A 75 26.97 -1.43 12.83
CA THR A 75 27.80 -2.25 13.71
C THR A 75 27.53 -1.85 15.15
N ILE A 76 27.12 -2.81 15.97
CA ILE A 76 26.93 -2.61 17.40
C ILE A 76 28.19 -3.12 18.11
N THR A 77 28.87 -2.24 18.81
CA THR A 77 30.09 -2.56 19.55
C THR A 77 29.83 -2.55 21.04
N ALA A 78 30.25 -3.63 21.71
CA ALA A 78 30.31 -3.72 23.16
C ALA A 78 31.79 -3.57 23.59
N LYS A 79 32.11 -2.58 24.43
CA LYS A 79 33.47 -2.21 24.79
C LYS A 79 33.68 -2.13 26.30
N ILE A 80 34.82 -2.64 26.76
CA ILE A 80 35.42 -2.38 28.08
C ILE A 80 36.76 -1.68 27.89
N ALA A 81 37.52 -1.46 28.96
CA ALA A 81 38.75 -0.64 28.88
C ALA A 81 39.74 -1.11 27.79
N ASN A 82 40.07 -2.42 27.77
CA ASN A 82 41.09 -2.98 26.87
C ASN A 82 40.52 -4.12 25.99
N GLY A 83 39.19 -4.22 25.84
CA GLY A 83 38.56 -5.25 25.01
C GLY A 83 37.29 -4.76 24.36
N GLU A 84 37.02 -5.22 23.14
CA GLU A 84 35.77 -4.94 22.46
C GLU A 84 35.34 -6.10 21.55
N ALA A 85 34.04 -6.19 21.27
CA ALA A 85 33.49 -7.12 20.29
C ALA A 85 32.32 -6.43 19.58
N SER A 86 32.11 -6.80 18.32
CA SER A 86 31.12 -6.16 17.46
C SER A 86 30.17 -7.15 16.83
N CYS A 87 28.91 -6.74 16.74
CA CYS A 87 27.84 -7.46 16.05
C CYS A 87 27.38 -6.65 14.83
N LYS A 88 27.40 -7.25 13.65
CA LYS A 88 26.87 -6.63 12.42
C LYS A 88 25.34 -6.80 12.40
N VAL A 89 24.62 -5.69 12.46
CA VAL A 89 23.16 -5.66 12.36
C VAL A 89 22.77 -5.20 10.97
N THR A 90 22.01 -6.03 10.26
CA THR A 90 21.44 -5.70 8.95
C THR A 90 19.94 -5.54 9.09
N VAL A 91 19.42 -4.33 8.87
CA VAL A 91 17.97 -4.06 8.83
C VAL A 91 17.49 -4.19 7.39
N ALA A 92 16.64 -5.18 7.14
CA ALA A 92 16.13 -5.48 5.82
C ALA A 92 15.19 -4.36 5.32
N LYS A 93 15.19 -4.13 4.00
CA LYS A 93 14.20 -3.25 3.36
C LYS A 93 12.80 -3.83 3.51
N THR A 94 11.83 -2.96 3.76
CA THR A 94 10.41 -3.36 3.73
C THR A 94 10.02 -3.73 2.31
N VAL A 95 9.34 -4.87 2.16
CA VAL A 95 8.75 -5.33 0.91
C VAL A 95 7.24 -5.24 1.04
N ILE A 96 6.59 -4.62 0.05
CA ILE A 96 5.13 -4.54 -0.04
C ILE A 96 4.69 -5.37 -1.26
N THR A 97 3.84 -6.36 -1.02
CA THR A 97 3.25 -7.18 -2.08
C THR A 97 1.77 -6.86 -2.20
N LEU A 98 1.33 -6.51 -3.42
CA LEU A 98 -0.07 -6.22 -3.72
C LEU A 98 -0.76 -7.46 -4.31
N SER A 99 -2.04 -7.67 -3.96
CA SER A 99 -2.87 -8.71 -4.57
C SER A 99 -3.03 -8.54 -6.08
N GLN A 100 -2.98 -7.29 -6.55
CA GLN A 100 -3.07 -6.93 -7.98
C GLN A 100 -2.24 -5.69 -8.27
N LYS A 101 -1.60 -5.65 -9.45
CA LYS A 101 -0.86 -4.47 -9.95
C LYS A 101 -1.68 -3.63 -10.92
N ASN A 102 -2.69 -4.23 -11.55
CA ASN A 102 -3.60 -3.57 -12.48
C ASN A 102 -5.03 -4.00 -12.16
N ILE A 103 -5.93 -3.05 -12.09
CA ILE A 103 -7.35 -3.24 -11.85
C ILE A 103 -8.12 -2.56 -12.96
N SER A 104 -9.11 -3.27 -13.52
CA SER A 104 -10.06 -2.71 -14.50
C SER A 104 -11.47 -2.94 -14.00
N MET A 105 -12.27 -1.87 -13.90
CA MET A 105 -13.60 -1.93 -13.31
C MET A 105 -14.54 -0.92 -13.97
N GLU A 106 -15.84 -1.12 -13.78
CA GLU A 106 -16.87 -0.19 -14.22
C GLU A 106 -17.20 0.83 -13.13
N ASN A 107 -17.80 1.95 -13.49
CA ASN A 107 -18.19 2.98 -12.52
C ASN A 107 -19.25 2.47 -11.53
N GLY A 108 -19.14 2.88 -10.27
CA GLY A 108 -20.03 2.46 -9.17
C GLY A 108 -19.69 1.10 -8.55
N TYR A 109 -18.65 0.41 -9.04
CA TYR A 109 -18.14 -0.83 -8.43
C TYR A 109 -16.98 -0.56 -7.49
N SER A 110 -16.79 -1.48 -6.54
CA SER A 110 -15.67 -1.42 -5.59
C SER A 110 -14.92 -2.75 -5.58
N ILE A 111 -13.60 -2.68 -5.36
CA ILE A 111 -12.72 -3.83 -5.20
C ILE A 111 -11.71 -3.54 -4.10
N ARG A 112 -11.35 -4.56 -3.30
CA ARG A 112 -10.34 -4.44 -2.26
C ARG A 112 -8.96 -4.81 -2.78
N LEU A 113 -8.04 -3.85 -2.73
CA LEU A 113 -6.62 -4.05 -2.98
C LEU A 113 -5.94 -4.46 -1.66
N LYS A 114 -5.58 -5.73 -1.53
CA LYS A 114 -4.83 -6.22 -0.36
C LYS A 114 -3.35 -5.92 -0.54
N ALA A 115 -2.71 -5.41 0.50
CA ALA A 115 -1.27 -5.23 0.60
C ALA A 115 -0.73 -6.08 1.77
N THR A 116 0.33 -6.84 1.51
CA THR A 116 1.09 -7.56 2.53
C THR A 116 2.43 -6.86 2.71
N VAL A 117 2.74 -6.43 3.93
CA VAL A 117 3.97 -5.73 4.30
C VAL A 117 4.88 -6.70 5.05
N SER A 118 6.14 -6.84 4.63
CA SER A 118 7.09 -7.81 5.21
C SER A 118 7.39 -7.58 6.69
N THR A 119 7.23 -6.34 7.18
CA THR A 119 7.38 -5.98 8.60
C THR A 119 6.14 -6.25 9.43
N GLY A 120 4.97 -6.44 8.80
CA GLY A 120 3.67 -6.53 9.49
C GLY A 120 3.06 -5.17 9.83
N HIS A 121 3.74 -4.06 9.53
CA HIS A 121 3.20 -2.71 9.77
C HIS A 121 2.03 -2.40 8.84
N ALA A 122 1.14 -1.50 9.26
CA ALA A 122 0.01 -1.06 8.47
C ALA A 122 0.47 -0.30 7.22
N ALA A 123 -0.18 -0.58 6.09
CA ALA A 123 0.01 0.17 4.85
C ALA A 123 -0.99 1.32 4.76
N THR A 124 -0.58 2.43 4.15
CA THR A 124 -1.44 3.56 3.79
C THR A 124 -1.71 3.55 2.29
N TYR A 125 -2.90 4.01 1.89
CA TYR A 125 -3.35 4.02 0.50
C TYR A 125 -3.67 5.43 0.05
N LYS A 126 -3.26 5.80 -1.16
CA LYS A 126 -3.55 7.12 -1.76
C LYS A 126 -3.85 6.99 -3.24
N SER A 127 -4.93 7.60 -3.69
CA SER A 127 -5.26 7.72 -5.12
C SER A 127 -4.66 9.00 -5.69
N SER A 128 -4.05 8.90 -6.89
CA SER A 128 -3.55 10.07 -7.62
C SER A 128 -4.67 10.93 -8.20
N LYS A 129 -5.86 10.33 -8.47
CA LYS A 129 -7.06 11.01 -8.97
C LYS A 129 -8.31 10.43 -8.30
N SER A 130 -8.64 10.90 -7.11
CA SER A 130 -9.79 10.42 -6.32
C SER A 130 -11.15 10.66 -7.00
N SER A 131 -11.22 11.56 -7.98
CA SER A 131 -12.40 11.78 -8.84
C SER A 131 -12.63 10.63 -9.83
N VAL A 132 -11.61 9.88 -10.21
CA VAL A 132 -11.70 8.68 -11.07
C VAL A 132 -12.00 7.45 -10.21
N ALA A 133 -11.17 7.18 -9.21
CA ALA A 133 -11.41 6.17 -8.20
C ALA A 133 -10.79 6.59 -6.87
N SER A 134 -11.56 6.51 -5.80
CA SER A 134 -11.07 6.72 -4.43
C SER A 134 -10.61 5.41 -3.82
N VAL A 135 -9.78 5.49 -2.79
CA VAL A 135 -9.39 4.37 -1.95
C VAL A 135 -9.50 4.78 -0.49
N ASP A 136 -9.98 3.89 0.36
CA ASP A 136 -10.04 4.08 1.82
C ASP A 136 -8.83 3.44 2.54
N GLU A 137 -8.78 3.60 3.85
CA GLU A 137 -7.72 3.08 4.72
C GLU A 137 -7.61 1.55 4.71
N THR A 138 -8.69 0.85 4.34
CA THR A 138 -8.74 -0.62 4.25
C THR A 138 -8.31 -1.14 2.89
N GLY A 139 -7.97 -0.25 1.93
CA GLY A 139 -7.64 -0.58 0.55
C GLY A 139 -8.87 -0.86 -0.33
N LEU A 140 -10.08 -0.48 0.09
CA LEU A 140 -11.27 -0.59 -0.75
C LEU A 140 -11.26 0.55 -1.78
N ILE A 141 -11.09 0.18 -3.03
CA ILE A 141 -11.10 1.09 -4.18
C ILE A 141 -12.53 1.18 -4.72
N THR A 142 -13.05 2.41 -4.86
CA THR A 142 -14.38 2.68 -5.42
C THR A 142 -14.27 3.51 -6.68
N ALA A 143 -14.75 2.97 -7.81
CA ALA A 143 -14.80 3.66 -9.10
C ALA A 143 -15.89 4.74 -9.11
N LYS A 144 -15.55 5.95 -9.59
CA LYS A 144 -16.45 7.11 -9.61
C LYS A 144 -16.68 7.72 -10.98
N LYS A 145 -15.71 7.61 -11.90
CA LYS A 145 -15.78 8.19 -13.23
C LYS A 145 -14.83 7.45 -14.19
N PRO A 146 -15.22 7.23 -15.45
CA PRO A 146 -14.31 6.68 -16.45
C PRO A 146 -13.00 7.46 -16.55
N GLY A 147 -11.88 6.74 -16.61
CA GLY A 147 -10.54 7.29 -16.65
C GLY A 147 -9.50 6.36 -16.02
N GLU A 148 -8.31 6.89 -15.81
CA GLU A 148 -7.20 6.15 -15.21
C GLU A 148 -6.64 6.89 -13.99
N THR A 149 -6.29 6.14 -12.98
CA THR A 149 -5.65 6.63 -11.75
C THR A 149 -4.64 5.60 -11.25
N VAL A 150 -3.76 6.03 -10.36
CA VAL A 150 -2.77 5.17 -9.71
C VAL A 150 -3.04 5.18 -8.21
N ILE A 151 -3.15 4.01 -7.62
CA ILE A 151 -3.20 3.85 -6.17
C ILE A 151 -1.77 3.59 -5.69
N THR A 152 -1.25 4.46 -4.84
CA THR A 152 0.04 4.30 -4.17
C THR A 152 -0.19 3.71 -2.79
N VAL A 153 0.53 2.64 -2.48
CA VAL A 153 0.51 1.94 -1.19
C VAL A 153 1.86 2.14 -0.53
N THR A 154 1.88 2.65 0.68
CA THR A 154 3.13 3.01 1.39
C THR A 154 3.17 2.39 2.78
N ALA A 155 4.32 1.81 3.14
CA ALA A 155 4.65 1.37 4.50
C ALA A 155 6.16 1.54 4.72
N ASP A 156 6.60 1.94 5.91
CA ASP A 156 8.01 2.11 6.29
C ASP A 156 8.83 2.91 5.26
N LYS A 157 8.26 3.98 4.71
CA LYS A 157 8.85 4.82 3.66
C LYS A 157 9.11 4.10 2.31
N THR A 158 8.58 2.89 2.15
CA THR A 158 8.60 2.14 0.88
C THR A 158 7.23 2.27 0.23
N SER A 159 7.18 2.45 -1.08
CA SER A 159 5.93 2.59 -1.83
C SER A 159 5.89 1.67 -3.03
N VAL A 160 4.71 1.14 -3.32
CA VAL A 160 4.38 0.39 -4.54
C VAL A 160 3.09 0.93 -5.13
N THR A 161 2.83 0.67 -6.41
CA THR A 161 1.68 1.23 -7.11
C THR A 161 0.82 0.16 -7.75
N CYS A 162 -0.50 0.45 -7.81
CA CYS A 162 -1.49 -0.29 -8.58
C CYS A 162 -2.16 0.66 -9.57
N LYS A 163 -2.17 0.30 -10.86
CA LYS A 163 -2.88 1.05 -11.90
C LYS A 163 -4.36 0.67 -11.89
N VAL A 164 -5.25 1.66 -11.88
CA VAL A 164 -6.70 1.46 -11.90
C VAL A 164 -7.27 2.14 -13.12
N LYS A 165 -8.00 1.38 -13.92
CA LYS A 165 -8.74 1.85 -15.09
C LYS A 165 -10.23 1.68 -14.85
N VAL A 166 -10.96 2.79 -14.81
CA VAL A 166 -12.41 2.81 -14.83
C VAL A 166 -12.85 2.92 -16.28
N LYS A 167 -13.54 1.88 -16.79
CA LYS A 167 -13.95 1.78 -18.17
C LYS A 167 -15.09 2.74 -18.48
N LYS A 168 -15.19 3.17 -19.74
CA LYS A 168 -16.42 3.77 -20.27
C LYS A 168 -17.51 2.68 -20.31
N PRO A 169 -18.76 3.00 -19.92
CA PRO A 169 -19.83 2.01 -19.95
C PRO A 169 -20.24 1.62 -21.37
N THR A 170 -20.77 0.42 -21.51
CA THR A 170 -21.59 0.07 -22.65
C THR A 170 -23.01 0.53 -22.38
N VAL A 171 -23.61 1.27 -23.29
CA VAL A 171 -24.99 1.81 -23.19
C VAL A 171 -25.81 1.28 -24.36
N ARG A 172 -26.96 0.67 -24.07
CA ARG A 172 -27.91 0.15 -25.07
C ARG A 172 -29.31 0.64 -24.74
N LEU A 173 -30.01 1.20 -25.73
CA LEU A 173 -31.41 1.57 -25.65
C LEU A 173 -32.34 0.40 -26.03
N SER A 174 -33.53 0.37 -25.44
CA SER A 174 -34.59 -0.57 -25.79
C SER A 174 -35.11 -0.38 -27.21
N SER A 175 -35.07 0.85 -27.73
CA SER A 175 -35.46 1.15 -29.11
C SER A 175 -34.64 2.32 -29.67
N SER A 176 -34.33 2.29 -30.96
CA SER A 176 -33.63 3.36 -31.68
C SER A 176 -34.60 4.33 -32.39
N ALA A 177 -35.86 3.96 -32.55
CA ALA A 177 -36.91 4.79 -33.12
C ALA A 177 -38.28 4.40 -32.54
N ILE A 178 -39.12 5.38 -32.31
CA ILE A 178 -40.50 5.23 -31.83
C ILE A 178 -41.42 6.19 -32.55
N SER A 179 -42.66 5.78 -32.77
CA SER A 179 -43.72 6.62 -33.27
C SER A 179 -44.85 6.71 -32.24
N LEU A 180 -45.32 7.90 -31.95
CA LEU A 180 -46.31 8.17 -30.92
C LEU A 180 -47.38 9.11 -31.48
N TYR A 181 -48.66 8.85 -31.10
CA TYR A 181 -49.71 9.84 -31.29
C TYR A 181 -49.59 10.95 -30.23
N ARG A 182 -50.18 12.11 -30.55
CA ARG A 182 -50.19 13.23 -29.59
C ARG A 182 -50.81 12.83 -28.26
N LYS A 183 -50.16 13.21 -27.16
CA LYS A 183 -50.46 12.85 -25.75
C LYS A 183 -50.18 11.38 -25.36
N GLU A 184 -49.70 10.59 -26.28
CA GLU A 184 -49.23 9.23 -25.99
C GLU A 184 -47.88 9.27 -25.27
N THR A 185 -47.66 8.27 -24.42
CA THR A 185 -46.41 8.06 -23.68
C THR A 185 -45.82 6.69 -23.96
N VAL A 186 -44.50 6.59 -23.94
CA VAL A 186 -43.76 5.33 -23.96
C VAL A 186 -42.57 5.40 -23.04
N LYS A 187 -42.26 4.31 -22.38
CA LYS A 187 -41.07 4.21 -21.54
C LYS A 187 -39.92 3.59 -22.33
N LEU A 188 -38.85 4.38 -22.51
CA LEU A 188 -37.57 3.87 -23.00
C LEU A 188 -36.75 3.34 -21.83
N SER A 189 -36.19 2.16 -21.99
CA SER A 189 -35.25 1.60 -21.02
C SER A 189 -33.82 1.62 -21.55
N VAL A 190 -32.86 1.76 -20.64
CA VAL A 190 -31.45 1.72 -20.97
C VAL A 190 -30.75 0.63 -20.17
N GLN A 191 -29.93 -0.16 -20.83
CA GLN A 191 -29.02 -1.11 -20.21
C GLN A 191 -27.61 -0.51 -20.21
N SER A 192 -26.95 -0.50 -19.06
CA SER A 192 -25.60 0.00 -18.91
C SER A 192 -24.76 -0.93 -18.03
N THR A 193 -23.46 -1.03 -18.33
CA THR A 193 -22.49 -1.71 -17.47
C THR A 193 -22.07 -0.85 -16.27
N SER A 194 -22.39 0.44 -16.25
CA SER A 194 -22.19 1.34 -15.11
C SER A 194 -23.41 1.32 -14.19
N LYS A 195 -23.15 1.57 -12.89
CA LYS A 195 -24.20 1.78 -11.88
C LYS A 195 -24.72 3.23 -11.81
N SER A 196 -24.19 4.13 -12.66
CA SER A 196 -24.65 5.51 -12.71
C SER A 196 -26.06 5.61 -13.30
N ASN A 197 -26.85 6.53 -12.76
CA ASN A 197 -28.17 6.84 -13.29
C ASN A 197 -28.06 7.47 -14.68
N PRO A 198 -28.88 7.04 -15.65
CA PRO A 198 -28.94 7.64 -16.97
C PRO A 198 -29.48 9.08 -16.90
N LYS A 199 -28.98 9.93 -17.78
CA LYS A 199 -29.49 11.31 -17.95
C LYS A 199 -30.15 11.41 -19.32
N TRP A 200 -31.43 11.79 -19.34
CA TRP A 200 -32.24 11.91 -20.55
C TRP A 200 -32.36 13.35 -21.02
N LYS A 201 -32.42 13.53 -22.34
CA LYS A 201 -32.60 14.84 -22.95
C LYS A 201 -33.36 14.74 -24.26
N SER A 202 -34.32 15.62 -24.48
CA SER A 202 -34.95 15.88 -25.78
C SER A 202 -34.31 17.11 -26.43
N ASN A 203 -34.01 17.07 -27.74
CA ASN A 203 -33.53 18.20 -28.48
C ASN A 203 -34.64 19.22 -28.86
N LYS A 204 -35.93 18.77 -28.81
CA LYS A 204 -37.12 19.62 -29.12
C LYS A 204 -38.21 19.37 -28.07
N LYS A 205 -38.10 19.99 -26.90
CA LYS A 205 -39.05 19.85 -25.80
C LYS A 205 -40.48 20.32 -26.13
N SER A 206 -40.65 21.15 -27.16
CA SER A 206 -41.97 21.59 -27.64
C SER A 206 -42.70 20.45 -28.42
N VAL A 207 -41.98 19.46 -28.94
CA VAL A 207 -42.53 18.32 -29.69
C VAL A 207 -42.65 17.13 -28.78
N VAL A 208 -41.55 16.77 -28.07
CA VAL A 208 -41.44 15.61 -27.21
C VAL A 208 -40.67 15.95 -25.95
N ILE A 209 -41.17 15.60 -24.78
CA ILE A 209 -40.46 15.64 -23.51
C ILE A 209 -40.05 14.22 -23.09
N VAL A 210 -39.00 14.14 -22.30
CA VAL A 210 -38.54 12.93 -21.62
C VAL A 210 -38.20 13.28 -20.18
N ASP A 211 -38.62 12.46 -19.24
CA ASP A 211 -38.30 12.63 -17.82
C ASP A 211 -37.11 11.76 -17.39
N ASP A 212 -36.74 11.85 -16.12
CA ASP A 212 -35.51 11.23 -15.60
C ASP A 212 -35.59 9.69 -15.57
N ASP A 213 -36.80 9.11 -15.61
CA ASP A 213 -37.02 7.66 -15.66
C ASP A 213 -37.09 7.09 -17.09
N GLY A 214 -36.97 7.95 -18.11
CA GLY A 214 -37.00 7.59 -19.52
C GLY A 214 -38.41 7.53 -20.12
N THR A 215 -39.43 8.06 -19.44
CA THR A 215 -40.79 8.19 -20.00
C THR A 215 -40.83 9.34 -21.00
N VAL A 216 -41.14 9.02 -22.23
CA VAL A 216 -41.25 9.95 -23.36
C VAL A 216 -42.70 10.28 -23.61
N THR A 217 -43.05 11.58 -23.71
CA THR A 217 -44.42 12.08 -23.94
C THR A 217 -44.46 12.95 -25.22
N ALA A 218 -45.35 12.60 -26.14
CA ALA A 218 -45.56 13.35 -27.37
C ALA A 218 -46.50 14.54 -27.12
N LEU A 219 -46.06 15.76 -27.38
CA LEU A 219 -46.81 17.02 -27.17
C LEU A 219 -47.42 17.58 -28.47
N LYS A 220 -46.67 17.53 -29.56
CA LYS A 220 -47.09 18.06 -30.87
C LYS A 220 -46.57 17.19 -32.01
N ASN A 221 -47.19 17.31 -33.18
CA ASN A 221 -46.69 16.69 -34.39
C ASN A 221 -45.30 17.22 -34.74
N GLY A 222 -44.40 16.32 -35.13
CA GLY A 222 -43.03 16.65 -35.49
C GLY A 222 -42.07 15.52 -35.17
N THR A 223 -40.77 15.77 -35.32
CA THR A 223 -39.68 14.85 -35.01
C THR A 223 -38.74 15.44 -33.99
N ALA A 224 -38.34 14.65 -33.01
CA ALA A 224 -37.35 15.03 -32.00
C ALA A 224 -36.37 13.88 -31.80
N ILE A 225 -35.18 14.19 -31.28
CA ILE A 225 -34.16 13.20 -30.87
C ILE A 225 -34.14 13.17 -29.36
N ILE A 226 -34.33 11.96 -28.81
CA ILE A 226 -34.11 11.69 -27.38
C ILE A 226 -32.70 11.12 -27.23
N THR A 227 -31.93 11.73 -26.34
CA THR A 227 -30.57 11.28 -26.02
C THR A 227 -30.51 10.83 -24.56
N VAL A 228 -29.97 9.64 -24.34
CA VAL A 228 -29.58 9.16 -23.01
C VAL A 228 -28.07 9.22 -22.85
N THR A 229 -27.58 9.65 -21.70
CA THR A 229 -26.15 9.70 -21.39
C THR A 229 -25.86 9.01 -20.08
N VAL A 230 -24.89 8.10 -20.07
CA VAL A 230 -24.37 7.42 -18.88
C VAL A 230 -22.85 7.59 -18.88
N ASP A 231 -22.29 8.24 -17.87
CA ASP A 231 -20.85 8.48 -17.69
C ASP A 231 -20.15 9.01 -18.96
N GLY A 232 -20.82 9.95 -19.66
CA GLY A 232 -20.30 10.58 -20.87
C GLY A 232 -20.43 9.75 -22.14
N VAL A 233 -21.08 8.59 -22.10
CA VAL A 233 -21.46 7.79 -23.28
C VAL A 233 -22.93 8.07 -23.61
N SER A 234 -23.19 8.57 -24.80
CA SER A 234 -24.54 8.94 -25.27
C SER A 234 -25.05 7.96 -26.32
N LYS A 235 -26.34 7.75 -26.32
CA LYS A 235 -27.11 7.02 -27.34
C LYS A 235 -28.39 7.77 -27.66
#